data_8b97020e48f69453b6e7adf87ee3153e
#
_entry.id   8b97020e48f69453b6e7adf87ee3153e
#
_cell.length_a   1.000
_cell.length_b   1.000
_cell.length_c   1.000
_cell.angle_alpha   90.00
_cell.angle_beta   90.00
_cell.angle_gamma   90.00
#
_symmetry.space_group_name_H-M   'P 1'
#
loop_
_entity.id
_entity.type
_entity.pdbx_description
1 polymer ?
#
loop_
_entity_poly.entity_id
_entity_poly.type
_entity_poly.pdbx_seq_one_letter_code
_entity_poly.pdbx_strand_id
1 'polypeptide(L)'
;MEETLRVLVALAITIFLVILRFEAEKFGAAEYDEPSRDGHRGSFFRRLSWILLGFALVGALLVVHPDPAADLGVALGDRGEALLLGFGFGALGMFQAAAYALFRYGRIRLPPAWTYPGAVLNGIGTAFVDEATFRGAILGLLLLVGINPVTAVVTQAFVYTLATRTGAPGRSHYMFVLTLVGGLLAGLLTVVTGAIGAAFLAHAITRISVFVCTGHAGQPARRGEEIEESWEYRAAPRGWHLIDRQDDDGPSKR
;
A
#
# COMPACT_ATOMS: atom_id res chain seq x y z
N MET A 1 29.80 0.88 22.44
CA MET A 1 30.23 1.62 21.23
C MET A 1 29.73 0.91 19.94
N GLU A 2 29.90 -0.39 19.80
CA GLU A 2 29.43 -1.15 18.64
C GLU A 2 27.89 -1.16 18.51
N GLU A 3 27.21 -1.38 19.62
CA GLU A 3 25.73 -1.37 19.65
C GLU A 3 25.14 0.00 19.30
N THR A 4 25.70 1.08 19.85
CA THR A 4 25.30 2.45 19.50
C THR A 4 25.48 2.73 18.01
N LEU A 5 26.58 2.25 17.42
CA LEU A 5 26.82 2.41 15.98
C LEU A 5 25.77 1.65 15.17
N ARG A 6 25.42 0.43 15.56
CA ARG A 6 24.36 -0.37 14.90
C ARG A 6 23.02 0.33 14.93
N VAL A 7 22.61 0.88 16.07
CA VAL A 7 21.36 1.64 16.19
C VAL A 7 21.37 2.89 15.29
N LEU A 8 22.48 3.61 15.24
CA LEU A 8 22.62 4.78 14.36
C LEU A 8 22.52 4.40 12.87
N VAL A 9 23.13 3.28 12.48
CA VAL A 9 23.04 2.77 11.11
C VAL A 9 21.61 2.31 10.81
N ALA A 10 20.94 1.63 11.74
CA ALA A 10 19.54 1.25 11.59
C ALA A 10 18.63 2.47 11.41
N LEU A 11 18.86 3.54 12.18
CA LEU A 11 18.15 4.81 12.03
C LEU A 11 18.39 5.43 10.64
N ALA A 12 19.65 5.45 10.18
CA ALA A 12 19.97 5.95 8.85
C ALA A 12 19.28 5.16 7.75
N ILE A 13 19.28 3.82 7.82
CA ILE A 13 18.55 2.96 6.87
C ILE A 13 17.05 3.26 6.91
N THR A 14 16.47 3.46 8.10
CA THR A 14 15.05 3.83 8.25
C THR A 14 14.75 5.16 7.55
N ILE A 15 15.61 6.15 7.69
CA ILE A 15 15.48 7.43 6.97
C ILE A 15 15.53 7.21 5.45
N PHE A 16 16.43 6.37 4.96
CA PHE A 16 16.48 6.04 3.53
C PHE A 16 15.23 5.32 3.04
N LEU A 17 14.64 4.43 3.83
CA LEU A 17 13.36 3.79 3.51
C LEU A 17 12.22 4.82 3.40
N VAL A 18 12.17 5.79 4.30
CA VAL A 18 11.19 6.89 4.25
C VAL A 18 11.42 7.75 3.01
N ILE A 19 12.67 8.13 2.70
CA ILE A 19 13.01 8.87 1.49
C ILE A 19 12.60 8.07 0.24
N LEU A 20 12.89 6.77 0.21
CA LEU A 20 12.49 5.90 -0.89
C LEU A 20 10.97 5.92 -1.10
N ARG A 21 10.18 6.01 -0.01
CA ARG A 21 8.73 6.13 -0.10
C ARG A 21 8.28 7.48 -0.64
N PHE A 22 8.93 8.57 -0.24
CA PHE A 22 8.67 9.91 -0.82
C PHE A 22 8.96 9.96 -2.32
N GLU A 23 9.99 9.25 -2.77
CA GLU A 23 10.43 9.19 -4.15
C GLU A 23 9.70 8.14 -5.00
N ALA A 24 8.70 7.44 -4.43
CA ALA A 24 7.99 6.35 -5.09
C ALA A 24 7.40 6.74 -6.47
N GLU A 25 6.97 8.01 -6.63
CA GLU A 25 6.46 8.54 -7.90
C GLU A 25 7.51 8.48 -9.02
N LYS A 26 8.77 8.82 -8.72
CA LYS A 26 9.87 8.77 -9.70
C LYS A 26 10.13 7.38 -10.25
N PHE A 27 9.79 6.36 -9.46
CA PHE A 27 9.91 4.96 -9.85
C PHE A 27 8.62 4.40 -10.45
N GLY A 28 7.53 5.19 -10.49
CA GLY A 28 6.21 4.71 -10.86
C GLY A 28 5.60 3.75 -9.82
N ALA A 29 6.16 3.68 -8.62
CA ALA A 29 5.66 2.83 -7.54
C ALA A 29 4.46 3.45 -6.80
N ALA A 30 4.25 4.75 -6.97
CA ALA A 30 3.05 5.47 -6.49
C ALA A 30 1.96 5.59 -7.56
N GLU A 31 2.33 5.36 -8.81
CA GLU A 31 1.43 5.51 -9.95
C GLU A 31 0.53 4.30 -10.14
N TYR A 32 -0.56 4.57 -10.83
CA TYR A 32 -1.42 3.59 -11.45
C TYR A 32 -0.67 2.84 -12.52
N ASP A 33 -0.71 1.53 -12.42
CA ASP A 33 -0.60 0.72 -13.59
C ASP A 33 -1.99 0.68 -14.22
N GLU A 34 -2.28 1.66 -15.02
CA GLU A 34 -3.20 1.36 -16.08
C GLU A 34 -2.63 0.15 -16.82
N PRO A 35 -3.44 -0.87 -17.09
CA PRO A 35 -3.05 -1.91 -18.01
C PRO A 35 -2.85 -1.22 -19.36
N SER A 36 -1.69 -0.62 -19.54
CA SER A 36 -1.32 0.10 -20.74
C SER A 36 -1.39 -0.87 -21.89
N ARG A 37 -2.23 -0.57 -22.87
CA ARG A 37 -2.27 -1.28 -24.15
C ARG A 37 -0.88 -1.40 -24.78
N ASP A 38 0.03 -0.52 -24.44
CA ASP A 38 1.35 -0.37 -25.04
C ASP A 38 2.49 -0.96 -24.21
N GLY A 39 2.21 -1.90 -23.28
CA GLY A 39 3.20 -2.77 -22.62
C GLY A 39 4.50 -2.06 -22.26
N HIS A 40 4.46 -0.98 -21.51
CA HIS A 40 5.65 -0.21 -21.14
C HIS A 40 6.54 -1.04 -20.18
N ARG A 41 7.39 -1.89 -20.76
CA ARG A 41 8.41 -2.64 -20.02
C ARG A 41 9.21 -1.74 -19.07
N GLY A 42 9.45 -0.48 -19.46
CA GLY A 42 10.16 0.50 -18.64
C GLY A 42 9.46 0.82 -17.32
N SER A 43 8.13 0.87 -17.26
CA SER A 43 7.37 1.11 -16.03
C SER A 43 7.50 -0.07 -15.06
N PHE A 44 7.40 -1.30 -15.56
CA PHE A 44 7.60 -2.51 -14.75
C PHE A 44 9.00 -2.57 -14.12
N PHE A 45 10.05 -2.33 -14.89
CA PHE A 45 11.42 -2.37 -14.37
C PHE A 45 11.71 -1.26 -13.36
N ARG A 46 11.17 -0.05 -13.54
CA ARG A 46 11.31 1.02 -12.55
C ARG A 46 10.66 0.65 -11.22
N ARG A 47 9.45 0.07 -11.25
CA ARG A 47 8.76 -0.41 -10.04
C ARG A 47 9.49 -1.56 -9.38
N LEU A 48 9.94 -2.51 -10.18
CA LEU A 48 10.73 -3.63 -9.67
C LEU A 48 12.01 -3.12 -8.99
N SER A 49 12.69 -2.11 -9.56
CA SER A 49 13.85 -1.48 -8.95
C SER A 49 13.53 -0.87 -7.59
N TRP A 50 12.39 -0.19 -7.47
CA TRP A 50 11.93 0.38 -6.20
C TRP A 50 11.67 -0.71 -5.15
N ILE A 51 10.97 -1.77 -5.52
CA ILE A 51 10.69 -2.92 -4.65
C ILE A 51 11.98 -3.60 -4.21
N LEU A 52 12.88 -3.88 -5.14
CA LEU A 52 14.17 -4.53 -4.84
C LEU A 52 15.05 -3.66 -3.95
N LEU A 53 15.09 -2.34 -4.18
CA LEU A 53 15.81 -1.42 -3.31
C LEU A 53 15.18 -1.37 -1.92
N GLY A 54 13.86 -1.35 -1.81
CA GLY A 54 13.15 -1.44 -0.54
C GLY A 54 13.47 -2.74 0.20
N PHE A 55 13.44 -3.88 -0.49
CA PHE A 55 13.83 -5.17 0.10
C PHE A 55 15.29 -5.20 0.54
N ALA A 56 16.19 -4.63 -0.24
CA ALA A 56 17.61 -4.55 0.11
C ALA A 56 17.82 -3.69 1.38
N LEU A 57 17.13 -2.55 1.49
CA LEU A 57 17.20 -1.69 2.68
C LEU A 57 16.56 -2.37 3.90
N VAL A 58 15.42 -3.04 3.75
CA VAL A 58 14.82 -3.84 4.85
C VAL A 58 15.78 -4.97 5.25
N GLY A 59 16.33 -5.70 4.29
CA GLY A 59 17.33 -6.74 4.56
C GLY A 59 18.56 -6.20 5.29
N ALA A 60 19.08 -5.04 4.88
CA ALA A 60 20.18 -4.37 5.58
C ALA A 60 19.79 -3.99 7.01
N LEU A 61 18.58 -3.47 7.23
CA LEU A 61 18.06 -3.16 8.56
C LEU A 61 18.02 -4.40 9.46
N LEU A 62 17.52 -5.53 8.93
CA LEU A 62 17.46 -6.81 9.67
C LEU A 62 18.85 -7.35 10.05
N VAL A 63 19.86 -7.11 9.23
CA VAL A 63 21.24 -7.55 9.50
C VAL A 63 21.94 -6.63 10.51
N VAL A 64 21.67 -5.34 10.43
CA VAL A 64 22.37 -4.33 11.25
C VAL A 64 21.75 -4.23 12.65
N HIS A 65 20.42 -4.29 12.77
CA HIS A 65 19.76 -4.17 14.07
C HIS A 65 20.08 -5.39 14.95
N PRO A 66 20.40 -5.21 16.25
CA PRO A 66 20.76 -6.32 17.14
C PRO A 66 19.67 -7.40 17.27
N ASP A 67 18.43 -6.99 17.47
CA ASP A 67 17.26 -7.87 17.55
C ASP A 67 16.08 -7.28 16.75
N PRO A 68 16.09 -7.43 15.41
CA PRO A 68 15.08 -6.79 14.57
C PRO A 68 13.67 -7.42 14.73
N ALA A 69 13.59 -8.67 15.13
CA ALA A 69 12.30 -9.33 15.32
C ALA A 69 11.59 -8.84 16.58
N ALA A 70 12.31 -8.74 17.70
CA ALA A 70 11.77 -8.28 18.97
C ALA A 70 11.56 -6.76 18.99
N ASP A 71 12.57 -6.00 18.55
CA ASP A 71 12.57 -4.54 18.70
C ASP A 71 11.80 -3.82 17.59
N LEU A 72 11.88 -4.33 16.35
CA LEU A 72 11.21 -3.71 15.20
C LEU A 72 9.93 -4.45 14.78
N GLY A 73 9.63 -5.61 15.38
CA GLY A 73 8.46 -6.41 15.01
C GLY A 73 8.46 -6.85 13.54
N VAL A 74 9.62 -6.83 12.85
CA VAL A 74 9.73 -7.27 11.45
C VAL A 74 9.77 -8.79 11.42
N ALA A 75 8.63 -9.38 11.75
CA ALA A 75 8.37 -10.82 11.80
C ALA A 75 6.94 -11.09 11.35
N LEU A 76 6.62 -12.36 11.10
CA LEU A 76 5.25 -12.75 10.78
C LEU A 76 4.35 -12.84 12.02
N GLY A 77 4.92 -12.98 13.21
CA GLY A 77 4.20 -13.22 14.45
C GLY A 77 3.58 -14.63 14.54
N ASP A 78 2.60 -14.80 15.44
CA ASP A 78 1.82 -16.04 15.48
C ASP A 78 1.03 -16.21 14.20
N ARG A 79 1.15 -17.40 13.59
CA ARG A 79 0.55 -17.65 12.27
C ARG A 79 -0.98 -17.62 12.30
N GLY A 80 -1.59 -18.17 13.35
CA GLY A 80 -3.05 -18.23 13.47
C GLY A 80 -3.64 -16.84 13.62
N GLU A 81 -3.05 -16.03 14.50
CA GLU A 81 -3.47 -14.66 14.75
C GLU A 81 -3.21 -13.75 13.54
N ALA A 82 -2.02 -13.85 12.92
CA ALA A 82 -1.67 -13.09 11.74
C ALA A 82 -2.61 -13.38 10.56
N LEU A 83 -2.97 -14.64 10.33
CA LEU A 83 -3.92 -15.01 9.30
C LEU A 83 -5.33 -14.52 9.63
N LEU A 84 -5.83 -14.77 10.85
CA LEU A 84 -7.19 -14.39 11.25
C LEU A 84 -7.38 -12.87 11.14
N LEU A 85 -6.49 -12.09 11.76
CA LEU A 85 -6.58 -10.64 11.77
C LEU A 85 -6.23 -10.05 10.40
N GLY A 86 -5.21 -10.59 9.73
CA GLY A 86 -4.81 -10.14 8.39
C GLY A 86 -5.91 -10.34 7.35
N PHE A 87 -6.57 -11.49 7.32
CA PHE A 87 -7.73 -11.72 6.45
C PHE A 87 -8.95 -10.91 6.87
N GLY A 88 -9.22 -10.77 8.18
CA GLY A 88 -10.34 -9.98 8.68
C GLY A 88 -10.22 -8.51 8.25
N PHE A 89 -9.08 -7.88 8.52
CA PHE A 89 -8.83 -6.50 8.11
C PHE A 89 -8.64 -6.36 6.60
N GLY A 90 -8.08 -7.37 5.92
CA GLY A 90 -8.01 -7.45 4.47
C GLY A 90 -9.39 -7.48 3.82
N ALA A 91 -10.36 -8.21 4.40
CA ALA A 91 -11.75 -8.23 3.94
C ALA A 91 -12.42 -6.85 4.08
N LEU A 92 -12.15 -6.13 5.17
CA LEU A 92 -12.58 -4.73 5.30
C LEU A 92 -11.98 -3.84 4.22
N GLY A 93 -10.69 -4.01 3.93
CA GLY A 93 -10.01 -3.30 2.84
C GLY A 93 -10.58 -3.62 1.46
N MET A 94 -10.95 -4.88 1.23
CA MET A 94 -11.62 -5.31 -0.01
C MET A 94 -13.01 -4.66 -0.14
N PHE A 95 -13.80 -4.68 0.93
CA PHE A 95 -15.11 -4.00 0.94
C PHE A 95 -14.97 -2.51 0.68
N GLN A 96 -14.00 -1.85 1.31
CA GLN A 96 -13.69 -0.45 1.09
C GLN A 96 -13.29 -0.17 -0.36
N ALA A 97 -12.45 -1.00 -0.98
CA ALA A 97 -12.05 -0.86 -2.37
C ALA A 97 -13.23 -1.00 -3.33
N ALA A 98 -14.11 -1.97 -3.09
CA ALA A 98 -15.34 -2.16 -3.87
C ALA A 98 -16.29 -0.96 -3.71
N ALA A 99 -16.56 -0.52 -2.47
CA ALA A 99 -17.38 0.65 -2.20
C ALA A 99 -16.83 1.92 -2.86
N TYR A 100 -15.51 2.10 -2.80
CA TYR A 100 -14.85 3.23 -3.46
C TYR A 100 -15.01 3.16 -4.99
N ALA A 101 -14.81 1.99 -5.61
CA ALA A 101 -14.96 1.81 -7.05
C ALA A 101 -16.40 2.13 -7.50
N LEU A 102 -17.40 1.63 -6.76
CA LEU A 102 -18.80 1.92 -7.05
C LEU A 102 -19.16 3.40 -6.85
N PHE A 103 -18.65 4.01 -5.78
CA PHE A 103 -18.91 5.43 -5.51
C PHE A 103 -18.23 6.35 -6.53
N ARG A 104 -16.97 6.04 -6.88
CA ARG A 104 -16.11 6.90 -7.69
C ARG A 104 -16.35 6.72 -9.20
N TYR A 105 -16.51 5.47 -9.63
CA TYR A 105 -16.58 5.08 -11.03
C TYR A 105 -17.96 4.54 -11.45
N GLY A 106 -18.89 4.34 -10.51
CA GLY A 106 -20.18 3.73 -10.76
C GLY A 106 -20.11 2.24 -11.07
N ARG A 107 -18.92 1.63 -11.08
CA ARG A 107 -18.71 0.24 -11.51
C ARG A 107 -17.50 -0.38 -10.84
N ILE A 108 -17.48 -1.71 -10.78
CA ILE A 108 -16.30 -2.50 -10.42
C ILE A 108 -15.72 -3.09 -11.71
N ARG A 109 -14.42 -2.90 -11.90
CA ARG A 109 -13.67 -3.48 -13.02
C ARG A 109 -12.97 -4.73 -12.50
N LEU A 110 -13.21 -5.89 -13.07
CA LEU A 110 -12.59 -7.14 -12.65
C LEU A 110 -11.55 -7.57 -13.69
N PRO A 111 -10.31 -7.01 -13.64
CA PRO A 111 -9.26 -7.44 -14.54
C PRO A 111 -8.88 -8.88 -14.23
N PRO A 112 -8.51 -9.69 -15.22
CA PRO A 112 -7.97 -11.02 -14.99
C PRO A 112 -6.58 -10.88 -14.33
N ALA A 113 -6.51 -10.96 -12.99
CA ALA A 113 -5.31 -10.64 -12.21
C ALA A 113 -4.05 -11.40 -12.65
N TRP A 114 -4.21 -12.63 -13.13
CA TRP A 114 -3.10 -13.45 -13.67
C TRP A 114 -2.50 -12.94 -14.97
N THR A 115 -3.20 -12.10 -15.72
CA THR A 115 -2.64 -11.44 -16.91
C THR A 115 -1.85 -10.19 -16.57
N TYR A 116 -1.94 -9.74 -15.31
CA TYR A 116 -1.24 -8.55 -14.81
C TYR A 116 -0.37 -8.87 -13.59
N PRO A 117 0.61 -9.77 -13.71
CA PRO A 117 1.44 -10.18 -12.58
C PRO A 117 2.22 -9.01 -11.97
N GLY A 118 2.55 -7.99 -12.78
CA GLY A 118 3.21 -6.78 -12.31
C GLY A 118 2.36 -5.97 -11.33
N ALA A 119 1.03 -5.93 -11.50
CA ALA A 119 0.13 -5.24 -10.57
C ALA A 119 0.04 -5.98 -9.23
N VAL A 120 -0.04 -7.31 -9.27
CA VAL A 120 -0.04 -8.14 -8.05
C VAL A 120 1.30 -8.02 -7.32
N LEU A 121 2.41 -8.12 -8.04
CA LEU A 121 3.75 -7.95 -7.48
C LEU A 121 3.93 -6.57 -6.86
N ASN A 122 3.47 -5.51 -7.53
CA ASN A 122 3.48 -4.16 -6.99
C ASN A 122 2.64 -4.05 -5.72
N GLY A 123 1.44 -4.65 -5.68
CA GLY A 123 0.58 -4.67 -4.50
C GLY A 123 1.26 -5.32 -3.30
N ILE A 124 1.81 -6.52 -3.47
CA ILE A 124 2.49 -7.28 -2.41
C ILE A 124 3.81 -6.61 -2.02
N GLY A 125 4.66 -6.29 -2.99
CA GLY A 125 5.99 -5.74 -2.72
C GLY A 125 5.93 -4.37 -2.05
N THR A 126 5.03 -3.49 -2.51
CA THR A 126 4.84 -2.18 -1.88
C THR A 126 4.26 -2.32 -0.47
N ALA A 127 3.27 -3.20 -0.27
CA ALA A 127 2.73 -3.46 1.06
C ALA A 127 3.81 -3.93 2.03
N PHE A 128 4.69 -4.85 1.60
CA PHE A 128 5.79 -5.30 2.45
C PHE A 128 6.77 -4.18 2.81
N VAL A 129 7.22 -3.40 1.83
CA VAL A 129 8.15 -2.28 2.07
C VAL A 129 7.52 -1.23 2.98
N ASP A 130 6.24 -0.90 2.75
CA ASP A 130 5.51 0.06 3.58
C ASP A 130 5.37 -0.46 5.03
N GLU A 131 4.94 -1.71 5.23
CA GLU A 131 4.77 -2.26 6.57
C GLU A 131 6.10 -2.40 7.32
N ALA A 132 7.14 -2.90 6.66
CA ALA A 132 8.47 -3.00 7.25
C ALA A 132 9.07 -1.62 7.61
N THR A 133 8.79 -0.59 6.80
CA THR A 133 9.25 0.78 7.05
C THR A 133 8.50 1.43 8.21
N PHE A 134 7.17 1.46 8.14
CA PHE A 134 6.37 2.29 9.05
C PHE A 134 5.97 1.54 10.31
N ARG A 135 5.58 0.27 10.22
CA ARG A 135 5.14 -0.54 11.38
C ARG A 135 6.30 -1.33 11.97
N GLY A 136 7.27 -1.72 11.15
CA GLY A 136 8.52 -2.29 11.61
C GLY A 136 9.45 -1.20 12.14
N ALA A 137 10.17 -0.53 11.24
CA ALA A 137 11.27 0.35 11.63
C ALA A 137 10.81 1.57 12.44
N ILE A 138 9.87 2.39 11.95
CA ILE A 138 9.49 3.63 12.64
C ILE A 138 8.76 3.33 13.95
N LEU A 139 7.71 2.52 13.91
CA LEU A 139 6.94 2.20 15.12
C LEU A 139 7.82 1.46 16.15
N GLY A 140 8.60 0.46 15.70
CA GLY A 140 9.51 -0.28 16.56
C GLY A 140 10.54 0.62 17.24
N LEU A 141 11.22 1.50 16.49
CA LEU A 141 12.20 2.45 17.06
C LEU A 141 11.53 3.42 18.04
N LEU A 142 10.31 3.90 17.78
CA LEU A 142 9.58 4.76 18.71
C LEU A 142 9.26 4.03 20.03
N LEU A 143 8.84 2.77 19.94
CA LEU A 143 8.57 1.93 21.12
C LEU A 143 9.87 1.61 21.89
N LEU A 144 10.95 1.31 21.18
CA LEU A 144 12.27 1.01 21.76
C LEU A 144 12.82 2.18 22.59
N VAL A 145 12.62 3.42 22.15
CA VAL A 145 13.02 4.61 22.92
C VAL A 145 12.00 5.01 24.01
N GLY A 146 11.00 4.17 24.29
CA GLY A 146 10.05 4.36 25.37
C GLY A 146 8.87 5.30 25.06
N ILE A 147 8.62 5.61 23.80
CA ILE A 147 7.42 6.37 23.42
C ILE A 147 6.17 5.52 23.72
N ASN A 148 5.16 6.14 24.34
CA ASN A 148 3.89 5.49 24.59
C ASN A 148 3.29 4.88 23.31
N PRO A 149 2.76 3.63 23.34
CA PRO A 149 2.26 2.94 22.16
C PRO A 149 1.22 3.73 21.35
N VAL A 150 0.30 4.41 22.01
CA VAL A 150 -0.71 5.23 21.32
C VAL A 150 -0.04 6.37 20.55
N THR A 151 0.88 7.08 21.19
CA THR A 151 1.64 8.17 20.55
C THR A 151 2.49 7.64 19.41
N ALA A 152 3.17 6.49 19.58
CA ALA A 152 3.97 5.87 18.55
C ALA A 152 3.12 5.47 17.32
N VAL A 153 1.95 4.84 17.54
CA VAL A 153 1.00 4.48 16.49
C VAL A 153 0.50 5.72 15.74
N VAL A 154 0.12 6.79 16.46
CA VAL A 154 -0.34 8.04 15.82
C VAL A 154 0.79 8.67 15.00
N THR A 155 1.99 8.76 15.57
CA THR A 155 3.15 9.36 14.89
C THR A 155 3.50 8.61 13.61
N GLN A 156 3.65 7.28 13.67
CA GLN A 156 3.96 6.49 12.49
C GLN A 156 2.85 6.57 11.42
N ALA A 157 1.57 6.58 11.83
CA ALA A 157 0.45 6.71 10.89
C ALA A 157 0.46 8.06 10.17
N PHE A 158 0.83 9.13 10.88
CA PHE A 158 0.97 10.46 10.30
C PHE A 158 2.13 10.52 9.31
N VAL A 159 3.30 10.00 9.67
CA VAL A 159 4.47 9.93 8.78
C VAL A 159 4.17 9.09 7.54
N TYR A 160 3.52 7.93 7.71
CA TYR A 160 3.05 7.10 6.59
C TYR A 160 2.11 7.86 5.65
N THR A 161 1.12 8.53 6.21
CA THR A 161 0.13 9.29 5.43
C THR A 161 0.77 10.44 4.66
N LEU A 162 1.69 11.17 5.29
CA LEU A 162 2.44 12.23 4.62
C LEU A 162 3.31 11.67 3.50
N ALA A 163 4.06 10.61 3.76
CA ALA A 163 4.92 9.97 2.77
C ALA A 163 4.11 9.43 1.58
N THR A 164 2.97 8.80 1.83
CA THR A 164 2.07 8.29 0.79
C THR A 164 1.42 9.42 -0.01
N ARG A 165 1.03 10.51 0.65
CA ARG A 165 0.38 11.65 -0.01
C ARG A 165 1.34 12.46 -0.87
N THR A 166 2.55 12.69 -0.38
CA THR A 166 3.56 13.49 -1.11
C THR A 166 4.20 12.70 -2.24
N GLY A 167 4.30 11.39 -2.11
CA GLY A 167 4.78 10.48 -3.15
C GLY A 167 3.70 10.00 -4.13
N ALA A 168 2.49 10.61 -4.12
CA ALA A 168 1.39 10.19 -4.99
C ALA A 168 0.86 11.35 -5.85
N PRO A 169 0.54 11.12 -7.14
CA PRO A 169 0.04 12.16 -8.03
C PRO A 169 -1.33 12.71 -7.60
N GLY A 170 -2.16 11.94 -6.94
CA GLY A 170 -3.52 12.31 -6.54
C GLY A 170 -3.62 12.89 -5.13
N ARG A 171 -3.50 14.21 -4.94
CA ARG A 171 -3.63 14.88 -3.62
C ARG A 171 -5.07 15.00 -3.11
N SER A 172 -5.84 13.91 -3.08
CA SER A 172 -7.21 13.92 -2.57
C SER A 172 -7.24 13.95 -1.04
N HIS A 173 -8.05 14.84 -0.44
CA HIS A 173 -8.27 14.84 1.01
C HIS A 173 -8.87 13.51 1.50
N TYR A 174 -9.70 12.88 0.70
CA TYR A 174 -10.28 11.58 1.00
C TYR A 174 -9.20 10.50 1.17
N MET A 175 -8.23 10.46 0.26
CA MET A 175 -7.10 9.53 0.36
C MET A 175 -6.22 9.82 1.58
N PHE A 176 -6.11 11.09 1.99
CA PHE A 176 -5.41 11.42 3.23
C PHE A 176 -6.08 10.77 4.45
N VAL A 177 -7.40 10.91 4.56
CA VAL A 177 -8.15 10.30 5.67
C VAL A 177 -8.06 8.77 5.62
N LEU A 178 -8.21 8.17 4.44
CA LEU A 178 -8.12 6.71 4.30
C LEU A 178 -6.74 6.17 4.67
N THR A 179 -5.66 6.82 4.22
CA THR A 179 -4.29 6.39 4.56
C THR A 179 -4.00 6.61 6.04
N LEU A 180 -4.54 7.67 6.66
CA LEU A 180 -4.38 7.90 8.09
C LEU A 180 -5.11 6.82 8.91
N VAL A 181 -6.38 6.56 8.60
CA VAL A 181 -7.15 5.52 9.28
C VAL A 181 -6.52 4.14 9.07
N GLY A 182 -6.15 3.81 7.83
CA GLY A 182 -5.43 2.56 7.53
C GLY A 182 -4.10 2.47 8.27
N GLY A 183 -3.37 3.58 8.36
CA GLY A 183 -2.13 3.70 9.12
C GLY A 183 -2.30 3.44 10.61
N LEU A 184 -3.33 4.02 11.22
CA LEU A 184 -3.67 3.81 12.63
C LEU A 184 -4.07 2.35 12.89
N LEU A 185 -4.94 1.77 12.06
CA LEU A 185 -5.38 0.39 12.21
C LEU A 185 -4.22 -0.61 12.05
N ALA A 186 -3.36 -0.42 11.04
CA ALA A 186 -2.21 -1.28 10.83
C ALA A 186 -1.18 -1.14 11.96
N GLY A 187 -0.94 0.08 12.47
CA GLY A 187 -0.08 0.31 13.63
C GLY A 187 -0.62 -0.35 14.89
N LEU A 188 -1.93 -0.21 15.16
CA LEU A 188 -2.58 -0.89 16.28
C LEU A 188 -2.48 -2.41 16.14
N LEU A 189 -2.73 -2.93 14.93
CA LEU A 189 -2.63 -4.36 14.64
C LEU A 189 -1.22 -4.88 14.95
N THR A 190 -0.18 -4.13 14.54
CA THR A 190 1.21 -4.48 14.81
C THR A 190 1.53 -4.47 16.32
N VAL A 191 1.02 -3.48 17.06
CA VAL A 191 1.21 -3.43 18.53
C VAL A 191 0.52 -4.61 19.23
N VAL A 192 -0.69 -4.96 18.79
CA VAL A 192 -1.46 -6.07 19.40
C VAL A 192 -0.82 -7.42 19.09
N THR A 193 -0.37 -7.66 17.86
CA THR A 193 0.21 -8.93 17.45
C THR A 193 1.73 -9.04 17.71
N GLY A 194 2.37 -7.93 18.07
CA GLY A 194 3.83 -7.86 18.25
C GLY A 194 4.64 -8.03 16.95
N ALA A 195 3.98 -8.02 15.78
CA ALA A 195 4.63 -8.26 14.50
C ALA A 195 3.87 -7.62 13.33
N ILE A 196 4.56 -7.38 12.20
CA ILE A 196 3.95 -6.78 11.00
C ILE A 196 3.11 -7.75 10.17
N GLY A 197 3.13 -9.06 10.45
CA GLY A 197 2.54 -10.07 9.56
C GLY A 197 1.05 -9.86 9.28
N ALA A 198 0.23 -9.56 10.30
CA ALA A 198 -1.20 -9.28 10.14
C ALA A 198 -1.44 -7.99 9.34
N ALA A 199 -0.71 -6.92 9.65
CA ALA A 199 -0.79 -5.64 8.95
C ALA A 199 -0.36 -5.77 7.49
N PHE A 200 0.74 -6.48 7.22
CA PHE A 200 1.20 -6.77 5.88
C PHE A 200 0.17 -7.53 5.05
N LEU A 201 -0.40 -8.61 5.60
CA LEU A 201 -1.42 -9.40 4.90
C LEU A 201 -2.66 -8.56 4.58
N ALA A 202 -3.17 -7.81 5.56
CA ALA A 202 -4.31 -6.91 5.39
C ALA A 202 -4.04 -5.85 4.31
N HIS A 203 -2.86 -5.23 4.34
CA HIS A 203 -2.46 -4.22 3.36
C HIS A 203 -2.29 -4.79 1.95
N ALA A 204 -1.64 -5.95 1.81
CA ALA A 204 -1.48 -6.63 0.52
C ALA A 204 -2.83 -6.99 -0.10
N ILE A 205 -3.76 -7.57 0.70
CA ILE A 205 -5.13 -7.86 0.25
C ILE A 205 -5.83 -6.57 -0.19
N THR A 206 -5.75 -5.49 0.60
CA THR A 206 -6.37 -4.21 0.27
C THR A 206 -5.83 -3.65 -1.06
N ARG A 207 -4.52 -3.66 -1.28
CA ARG A 207 -3.92 -3.17 -2.54
C ARG A 207 -4.31 -4.01 -3.74
N ILE A 208 -4.32 -5.33 -3.60
CA ILE A 208 -4.79 -6.23 -4.67
C ILE A 208 -6.28 -5.98 -4.95
N SER A 209 -7.08 -5.76 -3.90
CA SER A 209 -8.51 -5.46 -4.04
C SER A 209 -8.75 -4.11 -4.73
N VAL A 210 -7.93 -3.09 -4.44
CA VAL A 210 -7.98 -1.81 -5.19
C VAL A 210 -7.73 -2.07 -6.67
N PHE A 211 -6.71 -2.84 -7.04
CA PHE A 211 -6.46 -3.20 -8.43
C PHE A 211 -7.65 -3.97 -9.05
N VAL A 212 -8.15 -5.00 -8.37
CA VAL A 212 -9.25 -5.83 -8.86
C VAL A 212 -10.53 -5.02 -9.02
N CYS A 213 -10.83 -4.11 -8.12
CA CYS A 213 -12.06 -3.31 -8.17
C CYS A 213 -11.99 -2.12 -9.12
N THR A 214 -10.82 -1.49 -9.25
CA THR A 214 -10.65 -0.25 -10.02
C THR A 214 -9.92 -0.44 -11.35
N GLY A 215 -9.20 -1.54 -11.53
CA GLY A 215 -8.27 -1.76 -12.65
C GLY A 215 -6.96 -0.98 -12.50
N HIS A 216 -6.72 -0.34 -11.36
CA HIS A 216 -5.53 0.46 -11.09
C HIS A 216 -4.67 -0.16 -9.98
N ALA A 217 -3.37 -0.27 -10.19
CA ALA A 217 -2.43 -0.88 -9.24
C ALA A 217 -1.91 0.09 -8.17
N GLY A 218 -2.46 1.25 -8.07
CA GLY A 218 -2.01 2.31 -7.17
C GLY A 218 -3.14 3.23 -6.72
N GLN A 219 -2.84 4.50 -6.46
CA GLN A 219 -3.84 5.48 -6.05
C GLN A 219 -4.61 6.08 -7.26
N PRO A 220 -5.93 6.34 -7.15
CA PRO A 220 -6.75 6.88 -8.22
C PRO A 220 -6.34 8.30 -8.67
N ALA A 221 -6.33 8.59 -9.97
CA ALA A 221 -6.15 9.92 -10.52
C ALA A 221 -7.19 10.90 -9.92
N ARG A 222 -6.90 12.18 -9.92
CA ARG A 222 -7.86 13.17 -9.46
C ARG A 222 -9.09 13.17 -10.37
N ARG A 223 -10.24 13.47 -9.75
CA ARG A 223 -11.47 13.69 -10.52
C ARG A 223 -11.25 14.83 -11.52
N GLY A 224 -11.39 14.55 -12.81
CA GLY A 224 -11.15 15.51 -13.91
C GLY A 224 -9.80 15.35 -14.61
N GLU A 225 -8.84 14.63 -14.05
CA GLU A 225 -7.59 14.22 -14.72
C GLU A 225 -7.73 12.85 -15.40
N GLU A 226 -8.89 12.24 -15.28
CA GLU A 226 -9.26 10.95 -15.86
C GLU A 226 -9.71 11.10 -17.31
N ILE A 227 -8.89 11.79 -18.11
CA ILE A 227 -9.22 12.10 -19.52
C ILE A 227 -9.49 10.84 -20.34
N GLU A 228 -8.91 9.72 -19.95
CA GLU A 228 -9.07 8.44 -20.64
C GLU A 228 -10.31 7.66 -20.23
N GLU A 229 -10.99 8.03 -19.13
CA GLU A 229 -12.22 7.36 -18.70
C GLU A 229 -13.44 7.76 -19.51
N SER A 230 -13.38 8.85 -20.26
CA SER A 230 -14.59 9.43 -20.84
C SER A 230 -15.19 8.65 -22.02
N TRP A 231 -14.41 7.96 -22.84
CA TRP A 231 -14.95 7.35 -24.07
C TRP A 231 -14.37 5.98 -24.45
N GLU A 232 -13.06 5.74 -24.28
CA GLU A 232 -12.42 4.50 -24.70
C GLU A 232 -12.63 3.34 -23.71
N TYR A 233 -12.85 3.64 -22.44
CA TYR A 233 -13.03 2.66 -21.37
C TYR A 233 -14.46 2.15 -21.20
N ARG A 234 -15.44 2.63 -21.98
CA ARG A 234 -16.78 2.04 -21.97
C ARG A 234 -16.81 0.63 -22.54
N ALA A 235 -15.84 0.28 -23.38
CA ALA A 235 -15.63 -1.09 -23.81
C ALA A 235 -14.52 -1.70 -22.95
N ALA A 236 -14.87 -2.54 -21.99
CA ALA A 236 -13.90 -3.27 -21.20
C ALA A 236 -12.87 -3.98 -22.11
N PRO A 237 -11.58 -3.94 -21.80
CA PRO A 237 -10.57 -4.75 -22.50
C PRO A 237 -11.00 -6.22 -22.52
N ARG A 238 -10.57 -6.98 -23.52
CA ARG A 238 -10.93 -8.40 -23.61
C ARG A 238 -10.58 -9.13 -22.32
N GLY A 239 -11.54 -9.85 -21.75
CA GLY A 239 -11.38 -10.63 -20.53
C GLY A 239 -11.69 -9.88 -19.23
N TRP A 240 -12.08 -8.62 -19.30
CA TRP A 240 -12.55 -7.88 -18.13
C TRP A 240 -14.04 -8.09 -17.92
N HIS A 241 -14.43 -8.17 -16.66
CA HIS A 241 -15.83 -8.18 -16.26
C HIS A 241 -16.15 -6.83 -15.61
N LEU A 242 -17.24 -6.20 -16.06
CA LEU A 242 -17.75 -4.96 -15.48
C LEU A 242 -19.00 -5.29 -14.65
N ILE A 243 -19.07 -4.74 -13.47
CA ILE A 243 -20.28 -4.72 -12.64
C ILE A 243 -20.68 -3.25 -12.55
N ASP A 244 -21.62 -2.87 -13.39
CA ASP A 244 -22.14 -1.51 -13.42
C ASP A 244 -23.18 -1.31 -12.32
N ARG A 245 -23.20 -0.13 -11.72
CA ARG A 245 -24.34 0.32 -10.95
C ARG A 245 -25.51 0.45 -11.94
N GLN A 246 -26.58 -0.31 -11.74
CA GLN A 246 -27.82 -0.09 -12.46
C GLN A 246 -28.33 1.30 -12.09
N ASP A 247 -28.04 2.29 -12.93
CA ASP A 247 -28.79 3.52 -12.92
C ASP A 247 -30.15 3.19 -13.48
N ASP A 248 -31.18 3.26 -12.63
CA ASP A 248 -32.62 3.18 -12.99
C ASP A 248 -33.06 4.39 -13.83
N ASP A 249 -32.14 4.99 -14.56
CA ASP A 249 -32.48 6.01 -15.54
C ASP A 249 -33.07 5.33 -16.76
N GLY A 250 -34.40 5.24 -16.71
CA GLY A 250 -35.20 4.88 -17.83
C GLY A 250 -34.82 5.67 -19.09
N PRO A 251 -35.21 5.24 -20.27
CA PRO A 251 -34.67 5.71 -21.54
C PRO A 251 -34.77 7.22 -21.62
N SER A 252 -33.58 7.89 -21.54
CA SER A 252 -33.47 9.30 -21.79
C SER A 252 -34.05 9.59 -23.16
N LYS A 253 -35.22 10.16 -23.15
CA LYS A 253 -35.81 10.76 -24.33
C LYS A 253 -34.86 11.86 -24.81
N ARG A 254 -34.23 11.58 -25.96
CA ARG A 254 -33.67 12.50 -26.95
C ARG A 254 -32.70 13.56 -26.48
#